data_7c327d0074528df903b56d47f0ccb3ad
#
_entry.id   7c327d0074528df903b56d47f0ccb3ad
#
_cell.length_a   1.000
_cell.length_b   1.000
_cell.length_c   1.000
_cell.angle_alpha   90.00
_cell.angle_beta   90.00
_cell.angle_gamma   90.00
#
_symmetry.space_group_name_H-M   'P 1'
#
loop_
_entity.id
_entity.type
_entity.pdbx_description
1 polymer ?
#
loop_
_entity_poly.entity_id
_entity_poly.type
_entity_poly.pdbx_seq_one_letter_code
_entity_poly.pdbx_strand_id
1 'polypeptide(L)'
;MAHRSPRTLLALVLTALFALVASPDALAKKKDKGPGEGVPVTVVVLDIEGNPVPTAVIRHPDEADRRRVNAVTGEWTGKVLYLPDGSEMIFTPGMSLTLEISAPGYMTQIIQYDIRKRGNKVEITLPQIDLDEDDVEEPLIQFGRDKPRDVGVETP
;
A
#
# COMPACT_ATOMS: atom_id res chain seq x y z
N MET A 1 -48.53 47.45 -53.21
CA MET A 1 -48.79 47.72 -51.79
C MET A 1 -48.67 46.37 -51.04
N ALA A 2 -47.57 46.08 -50.39
CA ALA A 2 -47.33 44.81 -49.68
C ALA A 2 -47.50 45.03 -48.19
N HIS A 3 -48.52 44.41 -47.60
CA HIS A 3 -48.86 44.45 -46.20
C HIS A 3 -47.82 43.49 -45.45
N ARG A 4 -46.88 44.05 -44.79
CA ARG A 4 -46.04 43.31 -43.88
C ARG A 4 -46.73 43.11 -42.54
N SER A 5 -47.07 41.89 -42.22
CA SER A 5 -47.74 41.53 -41.00
C SER A 5 -46.74 41.63 -39.75
N PRO A 6 -47.26 42.14 -38.62
CA PRO A 6 -46.40 42.40 -37.44
C PRO A 6 -46.01 41.14 -36.60
N ARG A 7 -46.29 39.94 -37.17
CA ARG A 7 -46.06 38.65 -36.45
C ARG A 7 -44.63 38.15 -36.47
N THR A 8 -43.76 38.68 -37.34
CA THR A 8 -42.40 38.23 -37.47
C THR A 8 -41.39 38.92 -36.51
N LEU A 9 -41.80 40.05 -35.91
CA LEU A 9 -40.96 40.78 -34.97
C LEU A 9 -41.02 40.23 -33.53
N LEU A 10 -42.10 39.50 -33.21
CA LEU A 10 -42.26 38.94 -31.83
C LEU A 10 -41.46 37.64 -31.61
N ALA A 11 -41.11 36.93 -32.69
CA ALA A 11 -40.37 35.67 -32.59
C ALA A 11 -38.88 35.88 -32.41
N LEU A 12 -38.32 37.04 -32.77
CA LEU A 12 -36.88 37.30 -32.72
C LEU A 12 -36.42 37.87 -31.36
N VAL A 13 -37.35 38.37 -30.53
CA VAL A 13 -37.06 38.88 -29.18
C VAL A 13 -37.09 37.76 -28.12
N LEU A 14 -37.81 36.65 -28.40
CA LEU A 14 -37.92 35.56 -27.44
C LEU A 14 -36.74 34.59 -27.49
N THR A 15 -35.94 34.58 -28.57
CA THR A 15 -34.77 33.72 -28.70
C THR A 15 -33.48 34.32 -28.07
N ALA A 16 -33.48 35.62 -27.79
CA ALA A 16 -32.31 36.29 -27.20
C ALA A 16 -32.26 36.22 -25.64
N LEU A 17 -33.38 35.81 -24.99
CA LEU A 17 -33.48 35.80 -23.54
C LEU A 17 -33.14 34.45 -22.91
N PHE A 18 -32.87 33.41 -23.72
CA PHE A 18 -32.60 32.05 -23.20
C PHE A 18 -31.12 31.67 -23.14
N ALA A 19 -30.20 32.57 -23.54
CA ALA A 19 -28.75 32.29 -23.60
C ALA A 19 -27.98 32.80 -22.39
N LEU A 20 -28.64 33.28 -21.31
CA LEU A 20 -27.94 33.89 -20.17
C LEU A 20 -28.11 33.12 -18.85
N VAL A 21 -28.49 31.86 -18.89
CA VAL A 21 -28.57 31.04 -17.66
C VAL A 21 -28.02 29.67 -17.97
N ALA A 22 -26.71 29.54 -17.97
CA ALA A 22 -25.98 28.32 -17.61
C ALA A 22 -24.50 28.56 -17.73
N SER A 23 -23.93 29.38 -16.86
CA SER A 23 -22.57 29.10 -16.40
C SER A 23 -22.71 28.19 -15.17
N PRO A 24 -22.51 26.89 -15.29
CA PRO A 24 -22.16 26.14 -14.13
C PRO A 24 -20.78 26.62 -13.75
N ASP A 25 -20.69 27.53 -12.80
CA ASP A 25 -19.52 27.66 -11.97
C ASP A 25 -19.25 26.29 -11.38
N ALA A 26 -18.61 25.45 -12.17
CA ALA A 26 -17.83 24.35 -11.70
C ALA A 26 -16.63 24.96 -10.96
N LEU A 27 -16.92 25.62 -9.85
CA LEU A 27 -16.03 25.71 -8.72
C LEU A 27 -15.76 24.25 -8.33
N ALA A 28 -14.79 23.65 -9.03
CA ALA A 28 -14.10 22.48 -8.55
C ALA A 28 -13.55 22.94 -7.19
N LYS A 29 -14.35 22.72 -6.15
CA LYS A 29 -14.03 22.91 -4.76
C LYS A 29 -12.78 22.07 -4.58
N LYS A 30 -11.61 22.72 -4.73
CA LYS A 30 -10.33 22.16 -4.39
C LYS A 30 -10.52 21.78 -2.93
N LYS A 31 -10.78 20.50 -2.69
CA LYS A 31 -10.94 19.98 -1.34
C LYS A 31 -9.60 20.23 -0.71
N ASP A 32 -9.49 21.35 0.02
CA ASP A 32 -8.33 21.62 0.85
C ASP A 32 -8.22 20.42 1.76
N LYS A 33 -7.23 19.57 1.48
CA LYS A 33 -6.86 18.49 2.36
C LYS A 33 -6.42 19.17 3.64
N GLY A 34 -7.25 19.06 4.67
CA GLY A 34 -6.93 19.58 5.98
C GLY A 34 -5.53 19.09 6.41
N PRO A 35 -4.84 19.82 7.31
CA PRO A 35 -3.58 19.36 7.88
C PRO A 35 -3.85 18.05 8.61
N GLY A 36 -3.44 16.91 8.00
CA GLY A 36 -3.64 15.58 8.58
C GLY A 36 -4.01 14.48 7.60
N GLU A 37 -4.40 14.80 6.36
CA GLU A 37 -4.67 13.75 5.37
C GLU A 37 -3.35 13.37 4.65
N GLY A 38 -2.73 12.24 5.07
CA GLY A 38 -1.48 11.73 4.50
C GLY A 38 -1.56 11.47 3.00
N VAL A 39 -0.42 11.44 2.33
CA VAL A 39 -0.31 11.09 0.91
C VAL A 39 -0.41 9.57 0.77
N PRO A 40 -1.25 9.04 -0.14
CA PRO A 40 -1.33 7.60 -0.33
C PRO A 40 -0.03 7.04 -0.93
N VAL A 41 0.45 5.94 -0.36
CA VAL A 41 1.53 5.10 -0.87
C VAL A 41 0.95 3.74 -1.17
N THR A 42 1.15 3.26 -2.40
CA THR A 42 0.73 1.93 -2.85
C THR A 42 1.95 1.05 -3.04
N VAL A 43 1.96 -0.10 -2.41
CA VAL A 43 2.99 -1.14 -2.58
C VAL A 43 2.35 -2.32 -3.28
N VAL A 44 2.98 -2.81 -4.33
CA VAL A 44 2.58 -4.01 -5.07
C VAL A 44 3.63 -5.07 -4.83
N VAL A 45 3.21 -6.25 -4.38
CA VAL A 45 4.10 -7.37 -4.08
C VAL A 45 3.89 -8.48 -5.11
N LEU A 46 4.94 -8.77 -5.85
CA LEU A 46 4.96 -9.77 -6.92
C LEU A 46 6.02 -10.83 -6.63
N ASP A 47 5.87 -11.99 -7.24
CA ASP A 47 6.92 -12.99 -7.32
C ASP A 47 7.88 -12.70 -8.50
N ILE A 48 8.88 -13.55 -8.70
CA ILE A 48 9.85 -13.43 -9.81
C ILE A 48 9.21 -13.62 -11.20
N GLU A 49 8.02 -14.22 -11.26
CA GLU A 49 7.25 -14.43 -12.48
C GLU A 49 6.29 -13.27 -12.77
N GLY A 50 6.18 -12.31 -11.85
CA GLY A 50 5.29 -11.16 -11.96
C GLY A 50 3.86 -11.43 -11.46
N ASN A 51 3.62 -12.56 -10.79
CA ASN A 51 2.31 -12.86 -10.21
C ASN A 51 2.19 -12.19 -8.83
N PRO A 52 0.97 -11.76 -8.43
CA PRO A 52 0.72 -11.25 -7.10
C PRO A 52 1.00 -12.29 -6.00
N VAL A 53 1.65 -11.89 -4.91
CA VAL A 53 1.88 -12.75 -3.74
C VAL A 53 0.77 -12.52 -2.71
N PRO A 54 -0.30 -13.37 -2.66
CA PRO A 54 -1.50 -13.10 -1.87
C PRO A 54 -1.29 -13.19 -0.36
N THR A 55 -0.23 -13.87 0.07
CA THR A 55 0.13 -14.08 1.48
C THR A 55 1.07 -13.03 2.03
N ALA A 56 1.50 -12.09 1.18
CA ALA A 56 2.44 -11.06 1.58
C ALA A 56 1.86 -10.14 2.66
N VAL A 57 2.73 -9.76 3.59
CA VAL A 57 2.45 -8.80 4.65
C VAL A 57 3.50 -7.69 4.62
N ILE A 58 3.04 -6.49 4.90
CA ILE A 58 3.84 -5.27 4.95
C ILE A 58 3.78 -4.73 6.35
N ARG A 59 4.91 -4.29 6.90
CA ARG A 59 4.98 -3.59 8.17
C ARG A 59 6.08 -2.52 8.14
N HIS A 60 5.95 -1.52 8.96
CA HIS A 60 7.08 -0.67 9.35
C HIS A 60 7.85 -1.37 10.48
N PRO A 61 9.19 -1.26 10.56
CA PRO A 61 9.97 -1.89 11.64
C PRO A 61 9.48 -1.55 13.05
N ASP A 62 9.02 -0.31 13.24
CA ASP A 62 8.51 0.19 14.52
C ASP A 62 7.01 -0.07 14.74
N GLU A 63 6.30 -0.65 13.77
CA GLU A 63 4.87 -0.95 13.87
C GLU A 63 4.65 -2.38 14.39
N ALA A 64 3.78 -2.55 15.38
CA ALA A 64 3.40 -3.88 15.88
C ALA A 64 2.48 -4.62 14.89
N ASP A 65 1.67 -3.88 14.14
CA ASP A 65 0.69 -4.43 13.24
C ASP A 65 1.30 -4.85 11.90
N ARG A 66 0.80 -5.97 11.37
CA ARG A 66 1.13 -6.47 10.04
C ARG A 66 -0.05 -6.24 9.11
N ARG A 67 0.20 -5.64 7.97
CA ARG A 67 -0.83 -5.31 6.99
C ARG A 67 -0.75 -6.27 5.82
N ARG A 68 -1.85 -6.99 5.57
CA ARG A 68 -1.92 -7.89 4.43
C ARG A 68 -2.18 -7.12 3.14
N VAL A 69 -1.58 -7.58 2.06
CA VAL A 69 -1.92 -7.14 0.71
C VAL A 69 -3.27 -7.70 0.27
N ASN A 70 -3.86 -7.11 -0.76
CA ASN A 70 -5.01 -7.67 -1.44
C ASN A 70 -4.62 -8.99 -2.13
N ALA A 71 -5.33 -10.08 -1.85
CA ALA A 71 -4.98 -11.41 -2.35
C ALA A 71 -5.05 -11.55 -3.89
N VAL A 72 -5.79 -10.69 -4.57
CA VAL A 72 -5.97 -10.74 -6.03
C VAL A 72 -4.95 -9.87 -6.75
N THR A 73 -4.68 -8.68 -6.21
CA THR A 73 -3.83 -7.69 -6.89
C THR A 73 -2.42 -7.59 -6.31
N GLY A 74 -2.15 -8.19 -5.14
CA GLY A 74 -0.88 -8.04 -4.42
C GLY A 74 -0.66 -6.63 -3.88
N GLU A 75 -1.68 -5.76 -3.90
CA GLU A 75 -1.55 -4.35 -3.55
C GLU A 75 -1.94 -4.08 -2.09
N TRP A 76 -1.19 -3.20 -1.48
CA TRP A 76 -1.56 -2.53 -0.24
C TRP A 76 -1.45 -1.03 -0.44
N THR A 77 -2.39 -0.26 0.12
CA THR A 77 -2.36 1.20 0.08
C THR A 77 -2.59 1.76 1.47
N GLY A 78 -1.69 2.63 1.92
CA GLY A 78 -1.78 3.33 3.20
C GLY A 78 -1.49 4.82 3.06
N LYS A 79 -1.90 5.58 4.07
CA LYS A 79 -1.64 7.03 4.22
C LYS A 79 -1.05 7.35 5.60
N VAL A 80 -1.20 6.41 6.53
CA VAL A 80 -0.80 6.51 7.92
C VAL A 80 -0.49 5.12 8.46
N LEU A 81 0.49 5.04 9.36
CA LEU A 81 0.79 3.87 10.18
C LEU A 81 0.60 4.26 11.66
N TYR A 82 0.36 3.27 12.50
CA TYR A 82 0.17 3.46 13.94
C TYR A 82 1.34 2.81 14.68
N LEU A 83 2.10 3.63 15.40
CA LEU A 83 3.24 3.16 16.18
C LEU A 83 2.79 2.54 17.50
N PRO A 84 3.64 1.70 18.16
CA PRO A 84 3.26 1.03 19.41
C PRO A 84 2.92 1.96 20.57
N ASP A 85 3.41 3.19 20.54
CA ASP A 85 3.10 4.24 21.51
C ASP A 85 1.74 4.91 21.27
N GLY A 86 1.02 4.50 20.22
CA GLY A 86 -0.27 5.06 19.80
C GLY A 86 -0.15 6.32 18.95
N SER A 87 1.07 6.76 18.59
CA SER A 87 1.26 7.89 17.70
C SER A 87 1.00 7.50 16.24
N GLU A 88 0.57 8.49 15.45
CA GLU A 88 0.29 8.35 14.03
C GLU A 88 1.49 8.82 13.20
N MET A 89 2.02 7.94 12.35
CA MET A 89 3.00 8.27 11.33
C MET A 89 2.26 8.61 10.03
N ILE A 90 1.92 9.87 9.84
CA ILE A 90 1.23 10.35 8.65
C ILE A 90 2.22 10.51 7.50
N PHE A 91 1.93 9.94 6.35
CA PHE A 91 2.81 9.98 5.18
C PHE A 91 2.81 11.38 4.56
N THR A 92 3.96 12.05 4.62
CA THR A 92 4.15 13.39 4.08
C THR A 92 5.17 13.41 2.95
N PRO A 93 5.02 14.29 1.94
CA PRO A 93 6.01 14.40 0.87
C PRO A 93 7.39 14.78 1.42
N GLY A 94 8.43 14.07 0.98
CA GLY A 94 9.81 14.22 1.45
C GLY A 94 10.17 13.34 2.65
N MET A 95 9.21 12.61 3.21
CA MET A 95 9.46 11.61 4.24
C MET A 95 10.05 10.36 3.62
N SER A 96 11.05 9.77 4.26
CA SER A 96 11.58 8.45 3.92
C SER A 96 10.85 7.38 4.74
N LEU A 97 10.22 6.43 4.05
CA LEU A 97 9.43 5.36 4.62
C LEU A 97 10.17 4.04 4.48
N THR A 98 10.47 3.38 5.60
CA THR A 98 11.05 2.03 5.61
C THR A 98 9.95 1.00 5.78
N LEU A 99 9.91 0.01 4.91
CA LEU A 99 8.94 -1.08 4.96
C LEU A 99 9.65 -2.42 4.89
N GLU A 100 9.20 -3.36 5.69
CA GLU A 100 9.55 -4.77 5.64
C GLU A 100 8.41 -5.54 4.98
N ILE A 101 8.74 -6.28 3.93
CA ILE A 101 7.79 -7.09 3.16
C ILE A 101 8.20 -8.55 3.31
N SER A 102 7.27 -9.38 3.76
CA SER A 102 7.52 -10.81 3.97
C SER A 102 6.32 -11.65 3.53
N ALA A 103 6.60 -12.88 3.09
CA ALA A 103 5.58 -13.87 2.77
C ALA A 103 6.12 -15.27 3.07
N PRO A 104 5.27 -16.23 3.47
CA PRO A 104 5.71 -17.62 3.65
C PRO A 104 6.29 -18.19 2.35
N GLY A 105 7.49 -18.80 2.43
CA GLY A 105 8.19 -19.36 1.28
C GLY A 105 8.96 -18.34 0.43
N TYR A 106 9.04 -17.09 0.87
CA TYR A 106 9.77 -16.03 0.18
C TYR A 106 10.80 -15.36 1.08
N MET A 107 11.86 -14.84 0.49
CA MET A 107 12.86 -14.05 1.21
C MET A 107 12.26 -12.69 1.59
N THR A 108 12.44 -12.32 2.87
CA THR A 108 12.01 -11.01 3.36
C THR A 108 12.81 -9.89 2.71
N GLN A 109 12.13 -8.84 2.27
CA GLN A 109 12.72 -7.64 1.71
C GLN A 109 12.49 -6.44 2.62
N ILE A 110 13.53 -5.62 2.77
CA ILE A 110 13.42 -4.32 3.44
C ILE A 110 13.70 -3.25 2.40
N ILE A 111 12.75 -2.33 2.24
CA ILE A 111 12.86 -1.23 1.31
C ILE A 111 12.81 0.11 2.03
N GLN A 112 13.47 1.09 1.46
CA GLN A 112 13.38 2.49 1.85
C GLN A 112 12.83 3.28 0.66
N TYR A 113 11.76 4.04 0.87
CA TYR A 113 11.06 4.78 -0.16
C TYR A 113 10.82 6.22 0.23
N ASP A 114 11.26 7.16 -0.62
CA ASP A 114 11.04 8.59 -0.42
C ASP A 114 9.69 9.01 -0.98
N ILE A 115 8.80 9.44 -0.10
CA ILE A 115 7.43 9.80 -0.45
C ILE A 115 7.40 11.08 -1.29
N ARG A 116 6.75 11.00 -2.44
CA ARG A 116 6.55 12.11 -3.36
C ARG A 116 5.17 12.77 -3.15
N LYS A 117 4.99 13.96 -3.70
CA LYS A 117 3.70 14.66 -3.66
C LYS A 117 2.57 13.90 -4.36
N ARG A 118 2.90 13.09 -5.37
CA ARG A 118 1.95 12.29 -6.17
C ARG A 118 2.65 11.06 -6.74
N GLY A 119 1.86 10.02 -7.10
CA GLY A 119 2.33 8.85 -7.83
C GLY A 119 3.23 7.93 -7.00
N ASN A 120 2.90 7.74 -5.71
CA ASN A 120 3.63 6.84 -4.82
C ASN A 120 3.17 5.40 -5.04
N LYS A 121 3.68 4.76 -6.07
CA LYS A 121 3.50 3.33 -6.33
C LYS A 121 4.88 2.68 -6.40
N VAL A 122 5.07 1.62 -5.61
CA VAL A 122 6.32 0.85 -5.51
C VAL A 122 5.99 -0.61 -5.81
N GLU A 123 6.72 -1.21 -6.73
CA GLU A 123 6.62 -2.63 -7.04
C GLU A 123 7.81 -3.35 -6.41
N ILE A 124 7.53 -4.43 -5.69
CA ILE A 124 8.52 -5.23 -4.97
C ILE A 124 8.40 -6.66 -5.45
N THR A 125 9.52 -7.21 -5.90
CA THR A 125 9.63 -8.63 -6.27
C THR A 125 10.20 -9.41 -5.11
N LEU A 126 9.47 -10.40 -4.61
CA LEU A 126 9.95 -11.33 -3.60
C LEU A 126 10.54 -12.58 -4.26
N PRO A 127 11.83 -12.87 -4.08
CA PRO A 127 12.39 -14.14 -4.49
C PRO A 127 11.90 -15.26 -3.56
N GLN A 128 11.62 -16.43 -4.12
CA GLN A 128 11.30 -17.62 -3.35
C GLN A 128 12.53 -18.11 -2.61
N ILE A 129 12.31 -18.71 -1.45
CA ILE A 129 13.36 -19.44 -0.75
C ILE A 129 13.51 -20.78 -1.46
N ASP A 130 14.65 -20.97 -2.12
CA ASP A 130 15.03 -22.26 -2.67
C ASP A 130 15.64 -23.08 -1.53
N LEU A 131 14.87 -24.04 -1.03
CA LEU A 131 15.36 -25.02 -0.07
C LEU A 131 15.85 -26.21 -0.89
N ASP A 132 17.05 -26.11 -1.44
CA ASP A 132 17.73 -27.29 -1.92
C ASP A 132 17.82 -28.31 -0.78
N GLU A 133 17.31 -29.52 -1.00
CA GLU A 133 17.23 -30.58 0.03
C GLU A 133 18.60 -30.89 0.66
N ASP A 134 19.69 -30.52 -0.01
CA ASP A 134 21.07 -30.73 0.45
C ASP A 134 21.56 -29.69 1.49
N ASP A 135 20.89 -28.51 1.60
CA ASP A 135 21.29 -27.44 2.54
C ASP A 135 20.48 -27.44 3.84
N VAL A 136 19.60 -28.42 4.04
CA VAL A 136 18.95 -28.63 5.33
C VAL A 136 19.97 -29.29 6.25
N GLU A 137 20.93 -28.52 6.76
CA GLU A 137 21.59 -28.89 8.01
C GLU A 137 20.47 -29.06 9.05
N GLU A 138 20.15 -30.34 9.33
CA GLU A 138 19.22 -30.65 10.42
C GLU A 138 19.69 -29.85 11.64
N PRO A 139 18.85 -28.95 12.18
CA PRO A 139 19.24 -28.25 13.38
C PRO A 139 19.56 -29.32 14.42
N LEU A 140 20.82 -29.43 14.80
CA LEU A 140 21.26 -30.27 15.91
C LEU A 140 20.58 -29.72 17.16
N ILE A 141 19.33 -30.14 17.37
CA ILE A 141 18.59 -29.92 18.60
C ILE A 141 19.31 -30.85 19.59
N GLN A 142 20.43 -30.40 20.16
CA GLN A 142 20.99 -30.98 21.34
C GLN A 142 20.00 -30.72 22.49
N PHE A 143 19.03 -31.59 22.63
CA PHE A 143 18.37 -31.72 23.91
C PHE A 143 19.51 -32.09 24.89
N GLY A 144 19.82 -31.18 25.82
CA GLY A 144 20.76 -31.45 26.91
C GLY A 144 20.21 -32.62 27.71
N ARG A 145 20.53 -33.82 27.25
CA ARG A 145 20.43 -35.00 28.08
C ARG A 145 21.57 -34.86 29.04
N ASP A 146 21.22 -34.78 30.31
CA ASP A 146 22.16 -35.04 31.40
C ASP A 146 23.03 -36.23 31.01
N LYS A 147 24.35 -36.01 31.00
CA LYS A 147 25.31 -37.11 30.84
C LYS A 147 24.88 -38.23 31.78
N PRO A 148 24.79 -39.51 31.30
CA PRO A 148 24.56 -40.61 32.21
C PRO A 148 25.58 -40.52 33.34
N ARG A 149 25.15 -40.45 34.59
CA ARG A 149 26.00 -40.58 35.74
C ARG A 149 26.69 -41.92 35.59
N ASP A 150 28.01 -41.89 35.43
CA ASP A 150 28.83 -43.07 35.63
C ASP A 150 28.58 -43.55 37.05
N VAL A 151 27.68 -44.49 37.18
CA VAL A 151 27.54 -45.25 38.40
C VAL A 151 28.72 -46.21 38.39
N GLY A 152 29.82 -45.76 39.02
CA GLY A 152 30.98 -46.61 39.26
C GLY A 152 30.52 -47.87 39.96
N VAL A 153 30.48 -49.00 39.24
CA VAL A 153 30.33 -50.31 39.81
C VAL A 153 31.70 -50.67 40.38
N GLU A 154 31.88 -50.40 41.70
CA GLU A 154 32.97 -51.02 42.43
C GLU A 154 32.67 -52.51 42.49
N THR A 155 33.45 -53.28 41.77
CA THR A 155 33.53 -54.77 41.91
C THR A 155 34.43 -55.13 43.06
N PRO A 156 34.01 -56.05 43.98
CA PRO A 156 34.72 -56.47 45.13
C PRO A 156 36.01 -57.29 44.80
#